data_b795c5bfbbb4a799a0a4a4270623b924
#
_entry.id   b795c5bfbbb4a799a0a4a4270623b924
#
_cell.length_a   1.000
_cell.length_b   1.000
_cell.length_c   1.000
_cell.angle_alpha   90.00
_cell.angle_beta   90.00
_cell.angle_gamma   90.00
#
_symmetry.space_group_name_H-M   'P 1'
#
loop_
_entity.id
_entity.type
_entity.pdbx_description
1 polymer ?
#
loop_
_entity_poly.entity_id
_entity_poly.type
_entity_poly.pdbx_seq_one_letter_code
_entity_poly.pdbx_strand_id
1 'polypeptide(L)'
;MKIQIKTYLEKQGDILKENYEILLNNIKEPIVCETCFREYEALQNPDINLRDFIQIDVGFTEIGIQLWCKRHNKNICHIDFEGKRPLADFRCLEKH
;
A
#
# COMPACT_ATOMS: atom_id res chain seq x y z
N MET A 1 6.12 -6.41 -14.04
CA MET A 1 6.26 -6.53 -12.58
C MET A 1 7.26 -7.59 -12.17
N LYS A 2 7.12 -8.84 -12.65
CA LYS A 2 8.07 -9.89 -12.30
C LYS A 2 9.50 -9.57 -12.71
N ILE A 3 9.70 -8.94 -13.87
CA ILE A 3 11.01 -8.56 -14.35
C ILE A 3 11.66 -7.53 -13.44
N GLN A 4 10.88 -6.56 -12.94
CA GLN A 4 11.38 -5.54 -12.03
C GLN A 4 11.78 -6.14 -10.68
N ILE A 5 10.99 -7.06 -10.16
CA ILE A 5 11.30 -7.75 -8.91
C ILE A 5 12.60 -8.54 -9.06
N LYS A 6 12.75 -9.26 -10.15
CA LYS A 6 13.96 -10.04 -10.41
C LYS A 6 15.20 -9.15 -10.49
N THR A 7 15.11 -8.03 -11.20
CA THR A 7 16.21 -7.08 -11.31
C THR A 7 16.57 -6.49 -9.96
N TYR A 8 15.55 -6.16 -9.18
CA TYR A 8 15.75 -5.63 -7.84
C TYR A 8 16.46 -6.63 -6.94
N LEU A 9 16.04 -7.90 -6.98
CA LEU A 9 16.67 -8.96 -6.21
C LEU A 9 18.14 -9.16 -6.61
N GLU A 10 18.44 -9.11 -7.88
CA GLU A 10 19.82 -9.23 -8.36
C GLU A 10 20.70 -8.11 -7.82
N LYS A 11 20.19 -6.89 -7.76
CA LYS A 11 20.91 -5.74 -7.23
C LYS A 11 21.12 -5.80 -5.73
N GLN A 12 20.15 -6.36 -5.01
CA GLN A 12 20.18 -6.41 -3.56
C GLN A 12 20.85 -7.68 -3.03
N GLY A 13 21.08 -8.66 -3.90
CA GLY A 13 21.78 -9.87 -3.54
C GLY A 13 20.97 -10.84 -2.69
N ASP A 14 21.67 -11.61 -1.86
CA ASP A 14 21.08 -12.74 -1.15
C ASP A 14 20.03 -12.37 -0.12
N ILE A 15 20.11 -11.19 0.46
CA ILE A 15 19.14 -10.73 1.46
C ILE A 15 17.73 -10.74 0.88
N LEU A 16 17.57 -10.27 -0.35
CA LEU A 16 16.26 -10.22 -0.99
C LEU A 16 15.82 -11.57 -1.54
N LYS A 17 16.76 -12.45 -1.88
CA LYS A 17 16.41 -13.79 -2.31
C LYS A 17 15.66 -14.55 -1.23
N GLU A 18 16.05 -14.37 0.02
CA GLU A 18 15.38 -15.02 1.15
C GLU A 18 13.95 -14.55 1.31
N ASN A 19 13.62 -13.35 0.81
CA ASN A 19 12.30 -12.75 0.94
C ASN A 19 11.52 -12.75 -0.38
N TYR A 20 12.00 -13.47 -1.38
CA TYR A 20 11.39 -13.46 -2.70
C TYR A 20 9.92 -13.86 -2.68
N GLU A 21 9.57 -14.91 -1.95
CA GLU A 21 8.20 -15.39 -1.87
C GLU A 21 7.27 -14.37 -1.24
N ILE A 22 7.77 -13.57 -0.29
CA ILE A 22 6.98 -12.52 0.35
C ILE A 22 6.55 -11.48 -0.68
N LEU A 23 7.41 -11.17 -1.63
CA LEU A 23 7.13 -10.19 -2.67
C LEU A 23 6.08 -10.68 -3.67
N LEU A 24 5.81 -11.98 -3.70
CA LEU A 24 4.84 -12.58 -4.61
C LEU A 24 3.47 -12.81 -4.00
N ASN A 25 3.29 -12.47 -2.72
CA ASN A 25 2.00 -12.61 -2.08
C ASN A 25 0.99 -11.65 -2.66
N ASN A 26 -0.26 -12.06 -2.65
CA ASN A 26 -1.38 -11.26 -3.13
C ASN A 26 -2.18 -10.71 -1.97
N ILE A 27 -2.80 -9.56 -2.19
CA ILE A 27 -3.68 -8.97 -1.19
C ILE A 27 -4.93 -9.84 -1.05
N LYS A 28 -5.22 -10.28 0.17
CA LYS A 28 -6.43 -11.02 0.48
C LYS A 28 -7.50 -10.13 1.05
N GLU A 29 -7.11 -9.16 1.87
CA GLU A 29 -8.03 -8.24 2.52
C GLU A 29 -7.54 -6.82 2.27
N PRO A 30 -8.17 -6.10 1.33
CA PRO A 30 -7.79 -4.70 1.10
C PRO A 30 -8.09 -3.86 2.34
N ILE A 31 -7.22 -2.91 2.62
CA ILE A 31 -7.45 -1.94 3.68
C ILE A 31 -8.25 -0.79 3.10
N VAL A 32 -9.38 -0.48 3.70
CA VAL A 32 -10.25 0.60 3.24
C VAL A 32 -10.68 1.46 4.42
N CYS A 33 -11.04 2.70 4.13
CA CYS A 33 -11.63 3.59 5.12
C CYS A 33 -13.00 3.02 5.52
N GLU A 34 -13.24 2.89 6.83
CA GLU A 34 -14.51 2.33 7.28
C GLU A 34 -15.70 3.17 6.86
N THR A 35 -15.57 4.49 6.92
CA THR A 35 -16.66 5.38 6.47
C THR A 35 -16.93 5.20 4.99
N CYS A 36 -15.88 5.07 4.16
CA CYS A 36 -16.05 4.78 2.75
C CYS A 36 -16.76 3.46 2.53
N PHE A 37 -16.40 2.44 3.29
CA PHE A 37 -17.02 1.13 3.16
C PHE A 37 -18.50 1.18 3.47
N ARG A 38 -18.87 1.86 4.56
CA ARG A 38 -20.29 2.02 4.93
C ARG A 38 -21.06 2.78 3.86
N GLU A 39 -20.49 3.84 3.33
CA GLU A 39 -21.12 4.61 2.25
C GLU A 39 -21.28 3.76 1.00
N TYR A 40 -20.27 2.96 0.68
CA TYR A 40 -20.33 2.09 -0.47
C TYR A 40 -21.44 1.05 -0.34
N GLU A 41 -21.54 0.41 0.82
CA GLU A 41 -22.61 -0.56 1.07
C GLU A 41 -23.99 0.09 0.98
N ALA A 42 -24.13 1.31 1.47
CA ALA A 42 -25.39 2.03 1.44
C ALA A 42 -25.85 2.36 0.01
N LEU A 43 -24.92 2.51 -0.92
CA LEU A 43 -25.26 2.78 -2.31
C LEU A 43 -25.99 1.61 -2.98
N GLN A 44 -25.65 0.38 -2.61
CA GLN A 44 -26.19 -0.83 -3.20
C GLN A 44 -26.17 -0.80 -4.74
N ASN A 45 -25.09 -0.26 -5.30
CA ASN A 45 -24.94 -0.13 -6.74
C ASN A 45 -23.92 -1.17 -7.23
N PRO A 46 -24.36 -2.22 -7.93
CA PRO A 46 -23.47 -3.29 -8.40
C PRO A 46 -22.50 -2.84 -9.49
N ASP A 47 -22.75 -1.69 -10.12
CA ASP A 47 -21.90 -1.19 -11.19
C ASP A 47 -20.66 -0.48 -10.66
N ILE A 48 -20.63 -0.17 -9.37
CA ILE A 48 -19.49 0.51 -8.74
C ILE A 48 -18.66 -0.49 -7.95
N ASN A 49 -17.37 -0.58 -8.28
CA ASN A 49 -16.43 -1.41 -7.57
C ASN A 49 -15.92 -0.67 -6.33
N LEU A 50 -15.80 -1.37 -5.20
CA LEU A 50 -15.30 -0.76 -3.97
C LEU A 50 -13.94 -0.08 -4.16
N ARG A 51 -13.03 -0.72 -4.88
CA ARG A 51 -11.69 -0.17 -5.10
C ARG A 51 -11.72 1.12 -5.92
N ASP A 52 -12.70 1.26 -6.79
CA ASP A 52 -12.86 2.49 -7.57
C ASP A 52 -13.55 3.58 -6.76
N PHE A 53 -14.32 3.19 -5.75
CA PHE A 53 -15.03 4.13 -4.89
C PHE A 53 -14.11 4.81 -3.89
N ILE A 54 -13.14 4.07 -3.34
CA ILE A 54 -12.22 4.60 -2.35
C ILE A 54 -11.12 5.41 -2.99
N GLN A 55 -10.57 6.37 -2.24
CA GLN A 55 -9.42 7.16 -2.68
C GLN A 55 -8.43 7.23 -1.53
N ILE A 56 -7.33 6.51 -1.68
CA ILE A 56 -6.33 6.37 -0.64
C ILE A 56 -4.98 6.89 -1.11
N ASP A 57 -4.37 7.75 -0.29
CA ASP A 57 -2.97 8.10 -0.43
C ASP A 57 -2.15 7.21 0.46
N VAL A 58 -1.03 6.74 -0.04
CA VAL A 58 -0.10 5.92 0.73
C VAL A 58 1.28 6.54 0.60
N GLY A 59 1.94 6.73 1.73
CA GLY A 59 3.26 7.31 1.69
C GLY A 59 4.03 7.09 2.98
N PHE A 60 5.29 7.46 2.95
CA PHE A 60 6.14 7.38 4.13
C PHE A 60 5.95 8.59 5.02
N THR A 61 5.96 8.35 6.31
CA THR A 61 6.10 9.37 7.34
C THR A 61 7.52 9.27 7.91
N GLU A 62 7.83 10.05 8.92
CA GLU A 62 9.13 9.97 9.57
C GLU A 62 9.38 8.61 10.24
N ILE A 63 8.32 7.91 10.62
CA ILE A 63 8.44 6.67 11.38
C ILE A 63 7.92 5.43 10.65
N GLY A 64 7.18 5.59 9.55
CA GLY A 64 6.63 4.43 8.88
C GLY A 64 5.84 4.75 7.64
N ILE A 65 4.72 4.06 7.46
CA ILE A 65 3.82 4.24 6.32
C ILE A 65 2.45 4.65 6.81
N GLN A 66 1.88 5.64 6.16
CA GLN A 66 0.53 6.10 6.45
C GLN A 66 -0.40 5.88 5.25
N LEU A 67 -1.61 5.40 5.54
CA LEU A 67 -2.71 5.32 4.59
C LEU A 67 -3.70 6.41 4.95
N TRP A 68 -4.00 7.28 4.00
CA TRP A 68 -4.86 8.44 4.20
C TRP A 68 -6.08 8.38 3.30
N CYS A 69 -7.27 8.58 3.88
CA CYS A 69 -8.49 8.65 3.08
C CYS A 69 -8.67 10.06 2.53
N LYS A 70 -8.59 10.20 1.22
CA LYS A 70 -8.74 11.48 0.57
C LYS A 70 -10.20 11.96 0.58
N ARG A 71 -11.15 11.02 0.52
CA ARG A 71 -12.57 11.37 0.53
C ARG A 71 -13.01 11.96 1.86
N HIS A 72 -12.51 11.44 2.96
CA HIS A 72 -12.88 11.88 4.30
C HIS A 72 -11.81 12.71 4.99
N ASN A 73 -10.67 12.89 4.31
CA ASN A 73 -9.55 13.69 4.80
C ASN A 73 -9.12 13.27 6.19
N LYS A 74 -8.85 11.99 6.35
CA LYS A 74 -8.44 11.43 7.64
C LYS A 74 -7.50 10.24 7.48
N ASN A 75 -6.78 9.96 8.56
CA ASN A 75 -5.91 8.78 8.63
C ASN A 75 -6.75 7.51 8.68
N ILE A 76 -6.36 6.53 7.87
CA ILE A 76 -6.94 5.19 7.92
C ILE A 76 -6.09 4.31 8.83
N CYS A 77 -4.79 4.34 8.62
CA CYS A 77 -3.86 3.45 9.29
C CYS A 77 -2.46 4.03 9.22
N HIS A 78 -1.70 3.86 10.28
CA HIS A 78 -0.30 4.25 10.30
C HIS A 78 0.51 3.08 10.84
N ILE A 79 1.48 2.65 10.08
CA ILE A 79 2.35 1.53 10.46
C ILE A 79 3.72 2.09 10.81
N ASP A 80 4.14 1.85 12.04
CA ASP A 80 5.40 2.35 12.56
C ASP A 80 6.51 1.33 12.33
N PHE A 81 7.51 1.71 11.57
CA PHE A 81 8.70 0.89 11.31
C PHE A 81 9.93 1.45 12.01
N GLU A 82 9.74 2.32 13.00
CA GLU A 82 10.85 2.95 13.72
C GLU A 82 11.81 3.71 12.80
N GLY A 83 11.25 4.29 11.72
CA GLY A 83 12.03 5.02 10.74
C GLY A 83 12.72 4.15 9.70
N LYS A 84 12.58 2.84 9.80
CA LYS A 84 13.18 1.92 8.82
C LYS A 84 12.29 1.80 7.60
N ARG A 85 12.90 1.46 6.47
CA ARG A 85 12.16 1.26 5.24
C ARG A 85 12.01 -0.21 4.92
N PRO A 86 10.82 -0.66 4.51
CA PRO A 86 10.62 -2.06 4.16
C PRO A 86 11.35 -2.42 2.87
N LEU A 87 11.61 -3.70 2.69
CA LEU A 87 12.14 -4.22 1.43
C LEU A 87 11.03 -4.14 0.39
N ALA A 88 11.30 -3.46 -0.72
CA ALA A 88 10.30 -3.26 -1.74
C ALA A 88 10.92 -2.76 -3.04
N ASP A 89 10.21 -2.99 -4.12
CA ASP A 89 10.57 -2.48 -5.42
C ASP A 89 9.71 -1.25 -5.70
N PHE A 90 10.10 -0.11 -5.12
CA PHE A 90 9.36 1.13 -5.29
C PHE A 90 10.31 2.32 -5.27
N ARG A 91 9.77 3.43 -5.65
CA ARG A 91 10.50 4.70 -5.66
C ARG A 91 9.76 5.70 -4.77
N CYS A 92 10.50 6.31 -3.85
CA CYS A 92 9.95 7.40 -3.06
C CYS A 92 10.17 8.71 -3.79
N LEU A 93 9.10 9.49 -3.91
CA LEU A 93 9.16 10.82 -4.48
C LEU A 93 9.29 11.80 -3.31
N GLU A 94 10.43 12.46 -3.23
CA GLU A 94 10.68 13.44 -2.18
C GLU A 94 10.51 14.85 -2.73
N LYS A 95 10.02 15.72 -1.88
CA LYS A 95 9.97 17.15 -2.19
C LYS A 95 11.31 17.78 -1.83
N HIS A 96 11.84 18.46 -2.77
CA HIS A 96 13.10 19.17 -2.56
C HIS A 96 12.92 20.65 -2.84
#